data_df881393fda6c02419ffdbc088978e54
#
_entry.id   df881393fda6c02419ffdbc088978e54
#
_cell.length_a   1.000
_cell.length_b   1.000
_cell.length_c   1.000
_cell.angle_alpha   90.00
_cell.angle_beta   90.00
_cell.angle_gamma   90.00
#
_symmetry.space_group_name_H-M   'P 1'
#
loop_
_entity.id
_entity.type
_entity.pdbx_description
1 polymer ?
#
loop_
_entity_poly.entity_id
_entity_poly.type
_entity_poly.pdbx_seq_one_letter_code
_entity_poly.pdbx_strand_id
1 'polypeptide(L)'
;WASVHYPEYDAVIDAMAQWNIWEKFSNVNKEQAEAMLKHFNTSARQAFMPPKLDAVEYVNKLIDEGWRFIAITSVSDDPDVWKLRKMCLDTMFPGGCLELHCLPLHGTKKEFLKQWQGKDYYWIEDKLKNAEAGHELGFKTIIIDHPYNQNSSQGITRVNSWEEIYSILTSSQT
;
A
#
# COMPACT_ATOMS: atom_id res chain seq x y z
N TRP A 1 -4.60 -15.66 8.54
CA TRP A 1 -4.44 -15.10 9.88
C TRP A 1 -5.81 -14.94 10.54
N ALA A 2 -6.75 -14.20 9.92
CA ALA A 2 -8.08 -14.00 10.49
C ALA A 2 -8.78 -15.33 10.82
N SER A 3 -8.79 -16.29 9.92
CA SER A 3 -9.38 -17.62 10.13
C SER A 3 -8.76 -18.42 11.29
N VAL A 4 -7.55 -18.08 11.71
CA VAL A 4 -6.87 -18.72 12.86
C VAL A 4 -7.16 -18.02 14.17
N HIS A 5 -7.18 -16.67 14.16
CA HIS A 5 -7.33 -15.87 15.38
C HIS A 5 -8.78 -15.45 15.68
N TYR A 6 -9.63 -15.51 14.67
CA TYR A 6 -11.05 -15.16 14.72
C TYR A 6 -11.87 -16.16 13.92
N PRO A 7 -11.87 -17.45 14.33
CA PRO A 7 -12.54 -18.53 13.59
C PRO A 7 -14.06 -18.36 13.51
N GLU A 8 -14.64 -17.53 14.40
CA GLU A 8 -16.05 -17.18 14.42
C GLU A 8 -16.45 -16.12 13.38
N TYR A 9 -15.49 -15.52 12.67
CA TYR A 9 -15.77 -14.48 11.67
C TYR A 9 -15.96 -15.11 10.28
N ASP A 10 -17.15 -14.91 9.72
CA ASP A 10 -17.55 -15.48 8.43
C ASP A 10 -17.16 -14.54 7.27
N ALA A 11 -16.14 -14.90 6.51
CA ALA A 11 -15.74 -14.15 5.34
C ALA A 11 -16.81 -14.23 4.24
N VAL A 12 -17.13 -13.08 3.61
CA VAL A 12 -18.03 -13.04 2.46
C VAL A 12 -17.32 -13.58 1.20
N ILE A 13 -18.13 -14.07 0.22
CA ILE A 13 -17.61 -14.67 -1.02
C ILE A 13 -16.67 -13.69 -1.76
N ASP A 14 -17.09 -12.42 -1.89
CA ASP A 14 -16.32 -11.39 -2.61
C ASP A 14 -15.48 -10.50 -1.67
N ALA A 15 -14.95 -11.06 -0.58
CA ALA A 15 -14.17 -10.33 0.41
C ALA A 15 -12.99 -9.53 -0.21
N MET A 16 -12.41 -10.01 -1.32
CA MET A 16 -11.32 -9.32 -2.02
C MET A 16 -11.77 -8.09 -2.81
N ALA A 17 -13.05 -7.99 -3.16
CA ALA A 17 -13.62 -6.82 -3.83
C ALA A 17 -13.94 -5.68 -2.85
N GLN A 18 -13.90 -5.94 -1.54
CA GLN A 18 -14.20 -4.97 -0.52
C GLN A 18 -12.91 -4.29 -0.03
N TRP A 19 -12.93 -2.96 0.07
CA TRP A 19 -11.84 -2.21 0.69
C TRP A 19 -11.91 -2.26 2.22
N ASN A 20 -13.09 -1.96 2.77
CA ASN A 20 -13.27 -1.88 4.21
C ASN A 20 -13.26 -3.25 4.86
N ILE A 21 -12.51 -3.39 5.95
CA ILE A 21 -12.35 -4.68 6.63
C ILE A 21 -13.67 -5.25 7.16
N TRP A 22 -14.61 -4.41 7.61
CA TRP A 22 -15.91 -4.85 8.09
C TRP A 22 -16.85 -5.39 7.00
N GLU A 23 -16.63 -5.00 5.74
CA GLU A 23 -17.38 -5.50 4.59
C GLU A 23 -16.89 -6.89 4.13
N LYS A 24 -15.74 -7.33 4.65
CA LYS A 24 -15.16 -8.65 4.33
C LYS A 24 -15.79 -9.80 5.13
N PHE A 25 -16.61 -9.49 6.12
CA PHE A 25 -17.23 -10.47 7.01
C PHE A 25 -18.73 -10.20 7.13
N SER A 26 -19.56 -11.28 7.12
CA SER A 26 -21.01 -11.16 7.19
C SER A 26 -21.55 -10.95 8.62
N ASN A 27 -20.79 -11.38 9.63
CA ASN A 27 -21.21 -11.42 11.04
C ASN A 27 -20.38 -10.51 11.96
N VAL A 28 -19.68 -9.51 11.40
CA VAL A 28 -18.77 -8.63 12.15
C VAL A 28 -19.18 -7.18 11.95
N ASN A 29 -19.33 -6.43 13.04
CA ASN A 29 -19.55 -5.00 12.96
C ASN A 29 -18.22 -4.24 12.75
N LYS A 30 -18.33 -2.94 12.48
CA LYS A 30 -17.17 -2.08 12.21
C LYS A 30 -16.16 -2.08 13.37
N GLU A 31 -16.63 -1.96 14.59
CA GLU A 31 -15.77 -1.90 15.79
C GLU A 31 -14.97 -3.21 15.99
N GLN A 32 -15.63 -4.34 15.83
CA GLN A 32 -14.99 -5.65 15.90
C GLN A 32 -13.94 -5.84 14.80
N ALA A 33 -14.27 -5.43 13.58
CA ALA A 33 -13.34 -5.51 12.45
C ALA A 33 -12.11 -4.58 12.63
N GLU A 34 -12.32 -3.38 13.16
CA GLU A 34 -11.22 -2.45 13.46
C GLU A 34 -10.34 -2.96 14.61
N ALA A 35 -10.91 -3.59 15.63
CA ALA A 35 -10.16 -4.25 16.70
C ALA A 35 -9.28 -5.40 16.16
N MET A 36 -9.85 -6.23 15.28
CA MET A 36 -9.11 -7.29 14.59
C MET A 36 -7.98 -6.72 13.73
N LEU A 37 -8.23 -5.67 12.97
CA LEU A 37 -7.21 -5.00 12.15
C LEU A 37 -6.10 -4.43 13.02
N LYS A 38 -6.42 -3.80 14.14
CA LYS A 38 -5.44 -3.29 15.10
C LYS A 38 -4.58 -4.42 15.66
N HIS A 39 -5.19 -5.55 16.06
CA HIS A 39 -4.46 -6.74 16.52
C HIS A 39 -3.52 -7.29 15.43
N PHE A 40 -3.99 -7.38 14.19
CA PHE A 40 -3.13 -7.76 13.06
C PHE A 40 -1.96 -6.80 12.87
N ASN A 41 -2.22 -5.49 12.87
CA ASN A 41 -1.23 -4.45 12.63
C ASN A 41 -0.13 -4.40 13.71
N THR A 42 -0.44 -4.76 14.95
CA THR A 42 0.53 -4.84 16.06
C THR A 42 1.19 -6.22 16.20
N SER A 43 0.81 -7.17 15.37
CA SER A 43 1.38 -8.51 15.42
C SER A 43 2.70 -8.62 14.63
N ALA A 44 3.51 -9.63 14.94
CA ALA A 44 4.74 -9.95 14.20
C ALA A 44 4.52 -10.21 12.70
N ARG A 45 3.27 -10.46 12.26
CA ARG A 45 2.91 -10.63 10.85
C ARG A 45 3.25 -9.41 9.99
N GLN A 46 3.33 -8.22 10.57
CA GLN A 46 3.74 -7.02 9.83
C GLN A 46 5.16 -7.14 9.24
N ALA A 47 6.03 -7.91 9.89
CA ALA A 47 7.38 -8.17 9.38
C ALA A 47 7.41 -9.20 8.24
N PHE A 48 6.34 -9.98 8.07
CA PHE A 48 6.26 -11.11 7.13
C PHE A 48 5.07 -10.97 6.16
N MET A 49 4.65 -9.73 5.87
CA MET A 49 3.60 -9.48 4.88
C MET A 49 4.06 -9.94 3.50
N PRO A 50 3.27 -10.80 2.81
CA PRO A 50 3.64 -11.20 1.46
C PRO A 50 3.55 -10.00 0.51
N PRO A 51 4.49 -9.87 -0.43
CA PRO A 51 4.43 -8.86 -1.47
C PRO A 51 3.33 -9.21 -2.49
N LYS A 52 2.92 -8.23 -3.30
CA LYS A 52 2.20 -8.52 -4.54
C LYS A 52 3.11 -9.36 -5.46
N LEU A 53 2.54 -10.31 -6.21
CA LEU A 53 3.25 -11.43 -6.87
C LEU A 53 4.56 -11.05 -7.58
N ASP A 54 4.57 -10.00 -8.38
CA ASP A 54 5.72 -9.55 -9.18
C ASP A 54 6.53 -8.41 -8.55
N ALA A 55 6.09 -7.87 -7.39
CA ALA A 55 6.71 -6.70 -6.78
C ALA A 55 8.18 -6.91 -6.41
N VAL A 56 8.53 -8.08 -5.87
CA VAL A 56 9.91 -8.35 -5.46
C VAL A 56 10.86 -8.31 -6.66
N GLU A 57 10.45 -8.89 -7.78
CA GLU A 57 11.26 -8.91 -9.00
C GLU A 57 11.48 -7.50 -9.56
N TYR A 58 10.39 -6.79 -9.87
CA TYR A 58 10.49 -5.53 -10.61
C TYR A 58 10.91 -4.34 -9.77
N VAL A 59 10.58 -4.31 -8.46
CA VAL A 59 11.11 -3.28 -7.57
C VAL A 59 12.62 -3.46 -7.36
N ASN A 60 13.12 -4.70 -7.23
CA ASN A 60 14.57 -4.92 -7.15
C ASN A 60 15.29 -4.59 -8.47
N LYS A 61 14.70 -4.86 -9.65
CA LYS A 61 15.24 -4.37 -10.93
C LYS A 61 15.37 -2.84 -10.94
N LEU A 62 14.33 -2.11 -10.48
CA LEU A 62 14.40 -0.65 -10.36
C LEU A 62 15.51 -0.21 -9.41
N ILE A 63 15.67 -0.91 -8.27
CA ILE A 63 16.74 -0.60 -7.30
C ILE A 63 18.12 -0.80 -7.93
N ASP A 64 18.32 -1.85 -8.70
CA ASP A 64 19.58 -2.14 -9.42
C ASP A 64 19.90 -1.06 -10.47
N GLU A 65 18.86 -0.45 -11.07
CA GLU A 65 18.97 0.69 -11.98
C GLU A 65 19.11 2.06 -11.27
N GLY A 66 19.22 2.07 -9.94
CA GLY A 66 19.44 3.28 -9.16
C GLY A 66 18.19 3.94 -8.60
N TRP A 67 17.00 3.41 -8.87
CA TRP A 67 15.76 3.91 -8.26
C TRP A 67 15.73 3.66 -6.75
N ARG A 68 15.07 4.58 -6.05
CA ARG A 68 14.81 4.45 -4.60
C ARG A 68 13.40 4.91 -4.33
N PHE A 69 12.83 4.47 -3.19
CA PHE A 69 11.47 4.83 -2.84
C PHE A 69 11.32 5.28 -1.38
N ILE A 70 10.27 6.04 -1.16
CA ILE A 70 9.75 6.43 0.14
C ILE A 70 8.44 5.67 0.34
N ALA A 71 8.30 4.96 1.44
CA ALA A 71 7.09 4.22 1.76
C ALA A 71 6.22 5.00 2.75
N ILE A 72 4.92 5.16 2.43
CA ILE A 72 3.93 5.79 3.30
C ILE A 72 2.78 4.83 3.53
N THR A 73 2.57 4.41 4.76
CA THR A 73 1.53 3.44 5.12
C THR A 73 0.68 3.93 6.29
N SER A 74 -0.66 3.83 6.17
CA SER A 74 -1.58 4.13 7.27
C SER A 74 -1.91 2.84 8.01
N VAL A 75 -1.05 2.44 8.93
CA VAL A 75 -1.14 1.17 9.66
C VAL A 75 -1.20 1.40 11.18
N SER A 76 -0.29 2.18 11.72
CA SER A 76 -0.16 2.57 13.11
C SER A 76 1.00 3.58 13.22
N ASP A 77 0.97 4.44 14.21
CA ASP A 77 2.06 5.33 14.63
C ASP A 77 2.92 4.71 15.76
N ASP A 78 2.67 3.46 16.12
CA ASP A 78 3.44 2.70 17.10
C ASP A 78 4.86 2.43 16.56
N PRO A 79 5.94 2.80 17.30
CA PRO A 79 7.32 2.56 16.88
C PRO A 79 7.67 1.08 16.66
N ASP A 80 7.02 0.16 17.34
CA ASP A 80 7.28 -1.28 17.15
C ASP A 80 6.65 -1.78 15.85
N VAL A 81 5.49 -1.25 15.46
CA VAL A 81 4.91 -1.50 14.13
C VAL A 81 5.82 -0.94 13.04
N TRP A 82 6.39 0.25 13.23
CA TRP A 82 7.36 0.82 12.31
C TRP A 82 8.57 -0.11 12.11
N LYS A 83 9.16 -0.65 13.18
CA LYS A 83 10.30 -1.60 13.11
C LYS A 83 9.93 -2.85 12.30
N LEU A 84 8.74 -3.42 12.56
CA LEU A 84 8.26 -4.61 11.84
C LEU A 84 8.07 -4.33 10.35
N ARG A 85 7.48 -3.18 9.99
CA ARG A 85 7.31 -2.76 8.59
C ARG A 85 8.65 -2.48 7.92
N LYS A 86 9.57 -1.82 8.62
CA LYS A 86 10.93 -1.57 8.12
C LYS A 86 11.65 -2.88 7.83
N MET A 87 11.61 -3.84 8.75
CA MET A 87 12.19 -5.17 8.56
C MET A 87 11.59 -5.89 7.34
N CYS A 88 10.27 -5.81 7.16
CA CYS A 88 9.58 -6.37 6.00
C CYS A 88 10.11 -5.78 4.69
N LEU A 89 10.20 -4.44 4.61
CA LEU A 89 10.66 -3.74 3.41
C LEU A 89 12.15 -4.00 3.13
N ASP A 90 13.00 -3.99 4.15
CA ASP A 90 14.44 -4.25 3.98
C ASP A 90 14.75 -5.68 3.56
N THR A 91 13.91 -6.65 3.99
CA THR A 91 14.03 -8.05 3.57
C THR A 91 13.65 -8.22 2.10
N MET A 92 12.58 -7.57 1.65
CA MET A 92 12.09 -7.70 0.27
C MET A 92 12.85 -6.82 -0.73
N PHE A 93 13.28 -5.63 -0.29
CA PHE A 93 13.83 -4.57 -1.13
C PHE A 93 15.10 -3.98 -0.52
N PRO A 94 16.20 -4.77 -0.42
CA PRO A 94 17.43 -4.35 0.24
C PRO A 94 17.98 -3.03 -0.34
N GLY A 95 18.19 -2.03 0.51
CA GLY A 95 18.72 -0.71 0.11
C GLY A 95 17.78 0.15 -0.75
N GLY A 96 16.55 -0.31 -1.04
CA GLY A 96 15.58 0.40 -1.88
C GLY A 96 14.77 1.46 -1.13
N CYS A 97 14.41 1.18 0.12
CA CYS A 97 13.57 2.05 0.94
C CYS A 97 14.42 3.10 1.68
N LEU A 98 14.40 4.35 1.21
CA LEU A 98 15.10 5.47 1.86
C LEU A 98 14.40 5.92 3.14
N GLU A 99 13.09 6.04 3.10
CA GLU A 99 12.27 6.50 4.21
C GLU A 99 11.02 5.64 4.34
N LEU A 100 10.63 5.37 5.59
CA LEU A 100 9.35 4.73 5.92
C LEU A 100 8.57 5.63 6.86
N HIS A 101 7.37 6.01 6.45
CA HIS A 101 6.43 6.79 7.24
C HIS A 101 5.18 5.96 7.56
N CYS A 102 5.03 5.61 8.84
CA CYS A 102 3.84 4.95 9.37
C CYS A 102 2.90 6.01 9.94
N LEU A 103 1.73 6.15 9.35
CA LEU A 103 0.67 7.05 9.80
C LEU A 103 -0.31 6.28 10.69
N PRO A 104 -1.04 6.95 11.59
CA PRO A 104 -2.13 6.34 12.32
C PRO A 104 -3.12 5.66 11.37
N LEU A 105 -3.81 4.63 11.86
CA LEU A 105 -4.89 4.00 11.10
C LEU A 105 -5.91 5.08 10.69
N HIS A 106 -6.26 5.10 9.40
CA HIS A 106 -7.08 6.15 8.76
C HIS A 106 -6.41 7.54 8.62
N GLY A 107 -5.12 7.69 8.94
CA GLY A 107 -4.36 8.91 8.70
C GLY A 107 -4.40 9.33 7.22
N THR A 108 -4.55 10.64 6.96
CA THR A 108 -4.63 11.16 5.59
C THR A 108 -3.24 11.29 4.96
N LYS A 109 -3.03 10.56 3.87
CA LYS A 109 -1.77 10.65 3.10
C LYS A 109 -1.64 12.01 2.38
N LYS A 110 -2.75 12.67 2.01
CA LYS A 110 -2.74 13.94 1.26
C LYS A 110 -1.93 15.02 1.98
N GLU A 111 -2.21 15.24 3.26
CA GLU A 111 -1.50 16.27 4.04
C GLU A 111 0.00 15.91 4.17
N PHE A 112 0.28 14.64 4.35
CA PHE A 112 1.65 14.17 4.46
C PHE A 112 2.43 14.31 3.15
N LEU A 113 1.79 14.06 2.01
CA LEU A 113 2.40 14.19 0.67
C LEU A 113 2.79 15.62 0.29
N LYS A 114 2.17 16.65 0.88
CA LYS A 114 2.45 18.06 0.57
C LYS A 114 3.93 18.43 0.70
N GLN A 115 4.67 17.78 1.58
CA GLN A 115 6.11 18.04 1.78
C GLN A 115 6.97 17.76 0.54
N TRP A 116 6.49 16.93 -0.38
CA TRP A 116 7.15 16.61 -1.66
C TRP A 116 6.45 17.24 -2.87
N GLN A 117 5.45 18.09 -2.66
CA GLN A 117 4.76 18.78 -3.76
C GLN A 117 5.76 19.55 -4.62
N GLY A 118 5.62 19.46 -5.95
CA GLY A 118 6.54 20.08 -6.90
C GLY A 118 7.83 19.32 -7.14
N LYS A 119 8.03 18.16 -6.52
CA LYS A 119 9.10 17.23 -6.89
C LYS A 119 8.63 16.35 -8.04
N ASP A 120 9.55 16.00 -8.94
CA ASP A 120 9.28 15.10 -10.06
C ASP A 120 9.28 13.64 -9.58
N TYR A 121 8.29 13.29 -8.73
CA TYR A 121 8.16 11.96 -8.16
C TYR A 121 6.97 11.22 -8.76
N TYR A 122 7.10 9.91 -8.84
CA TYR A 122 5.98 9.02 -9.07
C TYR A 122 5.28 8.71 -7.74
N TRP A 123 3.93 8.68 -7.78
CA TRP A 123 3.11 8.23 -6.67
C TRP A 123 2.37 6.96 -7.07
N ILE A 124 2.70 5.84 -6.44
CA ILE A 124 2.14 4.53 -6.75
C ILE A 124 1.21 4.12 -5.60
N GLU A 125 -0.02 3.79 -5.92
CA GLU A 125 -1.08 3.48 -4.94
C GLU A 125 -2.01 2.37 -5.45
N ASP A 126 -2.74 1.75 -4.51
CA ASP A 126 -3.82 0.81 -4.77
C ASP A 126 -5.19 1.36 -4.35
N LYS A 127 -5.23 2.40 -3.52
CA LYS A 127 -6.46 3.05 -3.07
C LYS A 127 -6.75 4.30 -3.88
N LEU A 128 -7.91 4.31 -4.59
CA LEU A 128 -8.27 5.40 -5.50
C LEU A 128 -8.20 6.79 -4.82
N LYS A 129 -8.80 6.94 -3.65
CA LYS A 129 -8.77 8.21 -2.88
C LYS A 129 -7.34 8.73 -2.63
N ASN A 130 -6.38 7.85 -2.40
CA ASN A 130 -4.98 8.23 -2.18
C ASN A 130 -4.27 8.53 -3.50
N ALA A 131 -4.61 7.82 -4.57
CA ALA A 131 -4.11 8.10 -5.91
C ALA A 131 -4.58 9.50 -6.38
N GLU A 132 -5.87 9.81 -6.22
CA GLU A 132 -6.44 11.13 -6.49
C GLU A 132 -5.74 12.23 -5.70
N ALA A 133 -5.49 12.00 -4.41
CA ALA A 133 -4.79 12.96 -3.56
C ALA A 133 -3.36 13.26 -4.06
N GLY A 134 -2.64 12.26 -4.55
CA GLY A 134 -1.32 12.46 -5.17
C GLY A 134 -1.41 13.20 -6.49
N HIS A 135 -2.36 12.83 -7.35
CA HIS A 135 -2.61 13.49 -8.63
C HIS A 135 -2.95 14.98 -8.45
N GLU A 136 -3.82 15.33 -7.52
CA GLU A 136 -4.17 16.72 -7.18
C GLU A 136 -2.96 17.55 -6.69
N LEU A 137 -1.97 16.91 -6.10
CA LEU A 137 -0.71 17.55 -5.68
C LEU A 137 0.34 17.62 -6.81
N GLY A 138 0.02 17.11 -8.01
CA GLY A 138 0.86 17.18 -9.21
C GLY A 138 1.86 16.06 -9.36
N PHE A 139 1.72 14.95 -8.60
CA PHE A 139 2.58 13.77 -8.79
C PHE A 139 2.22 13.00 -10.06
N LYS A 140 3.20 12.36 -10.70
CA LYS A 140 2.99 11.34 -11.73
C LYS A 140 2.36 10.11 -11.07
N THR A 141 1.02 10.03 -11.11
CA THR A 141 0.29 9.05 -10.31
C THR A 141 -0.02 7.79 -11.10
N ILE A 142 0.30 6.65 -10.50
CA ILE A 142 0.01 5.32 -11.01
C ILE A 142 -0.87 4.60 -9.96
N ILE A 143 -1.96 3.98 -10.42
CA ILE A 143 -2.82 3.14 -9.60
C ILE A 143 -2.72 1.68 -10.04
N ILE A 144 -2.42 0.78 -9.10
CA ILE A 144 -2.45 -0.67 -9.36
C ILE A 144 -3.88 -1.15 -9.29
N ASP A 145 -4.32 -1.87 -10.33
CA ASP A 145 -5.68 -2.36 -10.48
C ASP A 145 -6.06 -3.38 -9.40
N HIS A 146 -7.23 -3.14 -8.81
CA HIS A 146 -7.86 -4.04 -7.85
C HIS A 146 -9.38 -3.99 -7.97
N PRO A 147 -10.11 -5.06 -7.64
CA PRO A 147 -11.58 -5.07 -7.69
C PRO A 147 -12.26 -3.95 -6.89
N TYR A 148 -11.63 -3.45 -5.83
CA TYR A 148 -12.17 -2.38 -4.97
C TYR A 148 -11.85 -0.95 -5.44
N ASN A 149 -11.08 -0.77 -6.53
CA ASN A 149 -10.69 0.56 -7.00
C ASN A 149 -11.06 0.83 -8.47
N GLN A 150 -12.13 0.18 -8.98
CA GLN A 150 -12.50 0.17 -10.39
C GLN A 150 -13.00 1.52 -10.95
N ASN A 151 -13.37 2.47 -10.10
CA ASN A 151 -13.72 3.80 -10.56
C ASN A 151 -12.53 4.46 -11.26
N SER A 152 -12.76 5.13 -12.36
CA SER A 152 -11.71 5.82 -13.10
C SER A 152 -11.55 7.25 -12.61
N SER A 153 -10.29 7.72 -12.52
CA SER A 153 -9.96 9.13 -12.34
C SER A 153 -9.14 9.58 -13.54
N GLN A 154 -9.55 10.69 -14.17
CA GLN A 154 -8.84 11.25 -15.31
C GLN A 154 -7.42 11.67 -14.92
N GLY A 155 -6.43 11.33 -15.75
CA GLY A 155 -5.03 11.70 -15.53
C GLY A 155 -4.24 10.77 -14.61
N ILE A 156 -4.86 9.69 -14.09
CA ILE A 156 -4.17 8.66 -13.31
C ILE A 156 -3.91 7.45 -14.20
N THR A 157 -2.67 7.03 -14.32
CA THR A 157 -2.29 5.83 -15.09
C THR A 157 -2.65 4.57 -14.31
N ARG A 158 -3.48 3.71 -14.90
CA ARG A 158 -3.85 2.41 -14.31
C ARG A 158 -3.01 1.30 -14.88
N VAL A 159 -2.52 0.41 -14.03
CA VAL A 159 -1.68 -0.73 -14.37
C VAL A 159 -2.12 -1.99 -13.62
N ASN A 160 -1.76 -3.17 -14.13
CA ASN A 160 -2.12 -4.46 -13.54
C ASN A 160 -0.96 -5.10 -12.74
N SER A 161 0.27 -4.68 -12.99
CA SER A 161 1.47 -5.33 -12.48
C SER A 161 2.62 -4.35 -12.17
N TRP A 162 3.60 -4.81 -11.43
CA TRP A 162 4.87 -4.09 -11.25
C TRP A 162 5.74 -4.10 -12.50
N GLU A 163 5.56 -5.08 -13.39
CA GLU A 163 6.18 -5.08 -14.72
C GLU A 163 5.77 -3.86 -15.55
N GLU A 164 4.48 -3.53 -15.56
CA GLU A 164 3.99 -2.34 -16.25
C GLU A 164 4.53 -1.05 -15.61
N ILE A 165 4.62 -0.99 -14.27
CA ILE A 165 5.24 0.14 -13.56
C ILE A 165 6.72 0.27 -13.96
N TYR A 166 7.47 -0.81 -13.94
CA TYR A 166 8.86 -0.85 -14.37
C TYR A 166 9.01 -0.28 -15.78
N SER A 167 8.19 -0.72 -16.71
CA SER A 167 8.20 -0.26 -18.12
C SER A 167 7.93 1.26 -18.21
N ILE A 168 6.99 1.80 -17.44
CA ILE A 168 6.67 3.23 -17.41
C ILE A 168 7.85 4.05 -16.88
N LEU A 169 8.44 3.62 -15.75
CA LEU A 169 9.52 4.37 -15.09
C LEU A 169 10.80 4.38 -15.93
N THR A 170 11.12 3.27 -16.61
CA THR A 170 12.35 3.16 -17.42
C THR A 170 12.21 3.80 -18.80
N SER A 171 11.04 3.79 -19.42
CA SER A 171 10.81 4.47 -20.69
C SER A 171 10.83 6.00 -20.59
N SER A 172 10.68 6.56 -19.41
CA SER A 172 10.69 8.03 -19.19
C SER A 172 12.11 8.61 -19.02
N GLN A 173 13.15 7.79 -19.10
CA GLN A 173 14.55 8.20 -18.96
C GLN A 173 15.29 8.37 -20.31
N THR A 174 14.59 8.09 -21.43
CA THR A 174 15.12 8.25 -22.79
C THR A 174 14.68 9.58 -23.37
#